data_058954da77ff431544321dde340f925a
#
_entry.id   058954da77ff431544321dde340f925a
#
_cell.length_a   1.000
_cell.length_b   1.000
_cell.length_c   1.000
_cell.angle_alpha   90.00
_cell.angle_beta   90.00
_cell.angle_gamma   90.00
#
_symmetry.space_group_name_H-M   'P 1'
#
loop_
_entity.id
_entity.type
_entity.pdbx_description
1 polymer ?
#
loop_
_entity_poly.entity_id
_entity_poly.type
_entity_poly.pdbx_seq_one_letter_code
_entity_poly.pdbx_strand_id
1 'polypeptide(L)'
;MNYFISENAFEFNSGTEFSQAARTSMYNSFDNLALFVTRNYAPVFHRTIKTLGLNDHQVLNMYDFFQEATQVIRVKQNLRESVTIPKKRYVIESPNPDQSLILNEGRTVAKVNVMPATVALMGNVEYLDRFDHIVARDEWDYRGFKSSTAYFHPNGEVSLQKFYTPAGKVVLEITHMNVKGHLMPTMYKLINYCGANYRFNTENELFTFFMNEQLKQNPGTIILERASMLNTMPGIKSTKGKYFYLHSSHTNLKGQLLTTLVELMRGELGFTGIIVATKQQQQDMQPLTMLPVLAAPDTIVKENKTNSLANCKSHKILVLGRIAKEKQPQDALHILKSVQASVADATLEFRGYSTDRQLLNELDLLIDQLGLKNTVTFGNYVVGKMLDDVIEGAQVLLSTVPTEGSGMQNIEAMSHGLPVIAYNVNYGPNTYMPNEQLVPIGNYDQAANRIVSLFQDDKQWREASRLASQQAQLFTKDSVYKQWQDLNLQ
;
A
#
# COMPACT_ATOMS: atom_id res chain seq x y z
N MET A 1 -10.12 13.36 17.13
CA MET A 1 -8.98 12.84 16.32
C MET A 1 -9.33 11.45 15.80
N ASN A 2 -8.99 11.15 14.54
CA ASN A 2 -9.17 9.83 13.97
C ASN A 2 -7.79 9.28 13.58
N TYR A 3 -7.51 8.01 13.88
CA TYR A 3 -6.24 7.34 13.62
C TYR A 3 -6.47 6.19 12.65
N PHE A 4 -6.02 6.33 11.40
CA PHE A 4 -6.01 5.27 10.40
C PHE A 4 -4.66 4.56 10.48
N ILE A 5 -4.67 3.31 10.98
CA ILE A 5 -3.45 2.58 11.34
C ILE A 5 -3.09 1.54 10.29
N SER A 6 -1.83 1.60 9.81
CA SER A 6 -1.20 0.62 8.93
C SER A 6 0.17 0.17 9.48
N GLU A 7 0.77 -0.81 8.84
CA GLU A 7 2.16 -1.21 9.13
C GLU A 7 3.16 -0.20 8.61
N ASN A 8 2.98 0.24 7.37
CA ASN A 8 3.91 1.11 6.65
C ASN A 8 3.22 1.85 5.50
N ALA A 9 3.93 2.83 4.92
CA ALA A 9 3.70 3.31 3.57
C ALA A 9 4.81 2.74 2.68
N PHE A 10 4.45 1.91 1.71
CA PHE A 10 5.38 1.18 0.87
C PHE A 10 5.73 1.96 -0.40
N GLU A 11 6.81 1.59 -1.08
CA GLU A 11 7.12 2.14 -2.40
C GLU A 11 6.05 1.73 -3.43
N PHE A 12 5.58 0.47 -3.34
CA PHE A 12 4.44 -0.05 -4.06
C PHE A 12 3.29 -0.27 -3.07
N ASN A 13 2.41 0.73 -2.97
CA ASN A 13 1.28 0.68 -2.07
C ASN A 13 0.16 -0.19 -2.63
N SER A 14 -0.58 -0.84 -1.75
CA SER A 14 -1.81 -1.54 -2.09
C SER A 14 -3.03 -0.62 -1.98
N GLY A 15 -4.19 -1.10 -2.39
CA GLY A 15 -5.46 -0.38 -2.20
C GLY A 15 -5.70 0.06 -0.76
N THR A 16 -5.24 -0.72 0.23
CA THR A 16 -5.39 -0.38 1.65
C THR A 16 -4.71 0.94 2.01
N GLU A 17 -3.44 1.13 1.65
CA GLU A 17 -2.72 2.37 1.97
C GLU A 17 -3.31 3.58 1.22
N PHE A 18 -3.72 3.40 -0.06
CA PHE A 18 -4.41 4.46 -0.80
C PHE A 18 -5.75 4.83 -0.15
N SER A 19 -6.53 3.86 0.27
CA SER A 19 -7.79 4.04 0.98
C SER A 19 -7.60 4.81 2.29
N GLN A 20 -6.64 4.40 3.12
CA GLN A 20 -6.32 5.07 4.38
C GLN A 20 -5.87 6.52 4.17
N ALA A 21 -4.98 6.74 3.19
CA ALA A 21 -4.48 8.07 2.86
C ALA A 21 -5.60 8.97 2.33
N ALA A 22 -6.45 8.48 1.45
CA ALA A 22 -7.58 9.22 0.92
C ALA A 22 -8.58 9.62 2.02
N ARG A 23 -8.89 8.70 2.96
CA ARG A 23 -9.75 9.01 4.11
C ARG A 23 -9.09 9.98 5.08
N THR A 24 -7.80 9.83 5.36
CA THR A 24 -7.06 10.81 6.17
C THR A 24 -7.15 12.19 5.56
N SER A 25 -6.90 12.32 4.26
CA SER A 25 -7.00 13.59 3.54
C SER A 25 -8.44 14.12 3.53
N MET A 26 -9.42 13.25 3.31
CA MET A 26 -10.85 13.60 3.34
C MET A 26 -11.25 14.19 4.69
N TYR A 27 -10.98 13.49 5.79
CA TYR A 27 -11.34 13.97 7.12
C TYR A 27 -10.73 15.33 7.42
N ASN A 28 -9.44 15.51 7.12
CA ASN A 28 -8.76 16.80 7.33
C ASN A 28 -9.32 17.92 6.44
N SER A 29 -9.83 17.62 5.26
CA SER A 29 -10.44 18.62 4.38
C SER A 29 -11.83 19.12 4.84
N PHE A 30 -12.44 18.41 5.80
CA PHE A 30 -13.68 18.80 6.48
C PHE A 30 -13.43 19.22 7.94
N ASP A 31 -12.23 19.70 8.26
CA ASP A 31 -11.81 20.13 9.59
C ASP A 31 -12.00 19.07 10.70
N ASN A 32 -12.07 17.81 10.32
CA ASN A 32 -12.16 16.68 11.23
C ASN A 32 -10.80 15.98 11.29
N LEU A 33 -9.98 16.33 12.29
CA LEU A 33 -8.59 15.92 12.39
C LEU A 33 -8.40 14.41 12.29
N ALA A 34 -7.52 13.98 11.37
CA ALA A 34 -7.14 12.61 11.16
C ALA A 34 -5.64 12.46 10.89
N LEU A 35 -5.08 11.34 11.33
CA LEU A 35 -3.68 10.95 11.08
C LEU A 35 -3.62 9.56 10.45
N PHE A 36 -2.77 9.44 9.44
CA PHE A 36 -2.29 8.16 8.92
C PHE A 36 -1.12 7.70 9.80
N VAL A 37 -1.32 6.62 10.54
CA VAL A 37 -0.36 6.14 11.55
C VAL A 37 0.32 4.87 11.07
N THR A 38 1.65 4.79 11.20
CA THR A 38 2.41 3.60 10.81
C THR A 38 3.33 3.11 11.91
N ARG A 39 3.53 1.77 11.94
CA ARG A 39 4.39 1.10 12.92
C ARG A 39 5.84 1.00 12.45
N ASN A 40 6.08 0.53 11.23
CA ASN A 40 7.38 0.07 10.78
C ASN A 40 8.36 1.23 10.52
N TYR A 41 9.65 0.95 10.77
CA TYR A 41 10.73 1.85 10.37
C TYR A 41 10.89 1.90 8.84
N ALA A 42 10.96 3.10 8.29
CA ALA A 42 11.19 3.32 6.86
C ALA A 42 11.93 4.64 6.61
N PRO A 43 13.22 4.63 6.27
CA PRO A 43 13.99 5.85 6.01
C PRO A 43 13.42 6.72 4.88
N VAL A 44 12.67 6.11 3.95
CA VAL A 44 12.02 6.78 2.82
C VAL A 44 10.57 7.19 3.08
N PHE A 45 10.05 7.01 4.29
CA PHE A 45 8.64 7.22 4.64
C PHE A 45 8.12 8.58 4.16
N HIS A 46 8.82 9.68 4.45
CA HIS A 46 8.42 11.04 4.07
C HIS A 46 8.52 11.35 2.56
N ARG A 47 9.13 10.47 1.79
CA ARG A 47 9.02 10.48 0.34
C ARG A 47 7.77 9.73 -0.11
N THR A 48 7.58 8.54 0.46
CA THR A 48 6.51 7.61 0.06
C THR A 48 5.12 8.17 0.34
N ILE A 49 4.89 8.83 1.47
CA ILE A 49 3.59 9.44 1.78
C ILE A 49 3.15 10.48 0.75
N LYS A 50 4.08 11.13 0.05
CA LYS A 50 3.76 12.08 -1.02
C LYS A 50 3.13 11.40 -2.23
N THR A 51 3.50 10.14 -2.51
CA THR A 51 2.86 9.35 -3.58
C THR A 51 1.42 8.97 -3.21
N LEU A 52 1.11 8.93 -1.91
CA LEU A 52 -0.24 8.73 -1.38
C LEU A 52 -1.06 10.05 -1.32
N GLY A 53 -0.45 11.18 -1.66
CA GLY A 53 -1.09 12.50 -1.60
C GLY A 53 -1.19 13.07 -0.18
N LEU A 54 -0.39 12.57 0.76
CA LEU A 54 -0.32 13.07 2.14
C LEU A 54 0.86 14.02 2.33
N ASN A 55 0.75 14.90 3.32
CA ASN A 55 1.83 15.76 3.80
C ASN A 55 2.28 15.35 5.21
N ASP A 56 3.40 15.92 5.66
CA ASP A 56 4.05 15.55 6.92
C ASP A 56 3.16 15.81 8.17
N HIS A 57 2.16 16.70 8.09
CA HIS A 57 1.24 17.00 9.20
C HIS A 57 0.07 16.00 9.30
N GLN A 58 -0.13 15.19 8.29
CA GLN A 58 -1.22 14.21 8.22
C GLN A 58 -0.76 12.79 8.59
N VAL A 59 0.51 12.64 8.94
CA VAL A 59 1.11 11.33 9.22
C VAL A 59 1.78 11.28 10.57
N LEU A 60 1.86 10.07 11.14
CA LEU A 60 2.58 9.82 12.38
C LEU A 60 3.20 8.42 12.31
N ASN A 61 4.53 8.35 12.24
CA ASN A 61 5.26 7.10 12.31
C ASN A 61 5.79 6.86 13.73
N MET A 62 5.74 5.63 14.23
CA MET A 62 6.20 5.26 15.58
C MET A 62 7.67 5.59 15.79
N TYR A 63 8.53 5.32 14.83
CA TYR A 63 9.97 5.61 14.95
C TYR A 63 10.24 7.11 14.94
N ASP A 64 9.58 7.86 14.05
CA ASP A 64 9.66 9.33 14.04
C ASP A 64 9.24 9.94 15.36
N PHE A 65 8.21 9.40 16.00
CA PHE A 65 7.75 9.87 17.32
C PHE A 65 8.84 9.72 18.38
N PHE A 66 9.45 8.53 18.49
CA PHE A 66 10.51 8.31 19.47
C PHE A 66 11.83 9.00 19.13
N GLN A 67 12.10 9.19 17.84
CA GLN A 67 13.26 9.95 17.35
C GLN A 67 13.11 11.47 17.49
N GLU A 68 11.97 11.97 18.00
CA GLU A 68 11.66 13.40 18.03
C GLU A 68 11.73 14.03 16.63
N ALA A 69 11.35 13.25 15.61
CA ALA A 69 11.52 13.56 14.19
C ALA A 69 10.19 13.77 13.44
N THR A 70 9.09 14.00 14.16
CA THR A 70 7.77 14.22 13.53
C THR A 70 7.70 15.52 12.72
N GLN A 71 8.57 16.49 13.04
CA GLN A 71 8.60 17.82 12.42
C GLN A 71 10.03 18.22 12.03
N VAL A 72 10.59 17.53 11.02
CA VAL A 72 11.94 17.81 10.53
C VAL A 72 11.88 18.58 9.22
N ILE A 73 12.53 19.74 9.17
CA ILE A 73 12.72 20.46 7.92
C ILE A 73 13.74 19.69 7.07
N ARG A 74 13.33 19.31 5.86
CA ARG A 74 14.16 18.55 4.97
C ARG A 74 15.39 19.35 4.51
N VAL A 75 16.57 18.75 4.73
CA VAL A 75 17.85 19.24 4.20
C VAL A 75 18.40 18.17 3.25
N LYS A 76 18.70 18.55 2.01
CA LYS A 76 19.34 17.63 1.06
C LYS A 76 20.75 17.30 1.56
N GLN A 77 21.01 16.05 1.87
CA GLN A 77 22.33 15.54 2.26
C GLN A 77 22.85 14.64 1.15
N ASN A 78 23.94 15.04 0.57
CA ASN A 78 24.72 14.22 -0.37
C ASN A 78 26.15 14.05 0.14
N LEU A 79 26.93 13.14 -0.47
CA LEU A 79 28.29 12.86 -0.03
C LEU A 79 29.19 14.11 -0.09
N ARG A 80 28.96 15.03 -1.03
CA ARG A 80 29.76 16.26 -1.18
C ARG A 80 29.53 17.22 -0.03
N GLU A 81 28.31 17.30 0.48
CA GLU A 81 27.90 18.22 1.56
C GLU A 81 28.05 17.58 2.94
N SER A 82 28.08 16.24 3.02
CA SER A 82 28.23 15.55 4.30
C SER A 82 29.55 15.86 4.97
N VAL A 83 29.49 16.26 6.26
CA VAL A 83 30.63 16.51 7.12
C VAL A 83 31.06 15.25 7.90
N THR A 84 30.23 14.19 7.90
CA THR A 84 30.50 12.94 8.65
C THR A 84 31.66 12.14 8.07
N ILE A 85 32.02 12.37 6.80
CA ILE A 85 33.15 11.72 6.14
C ILE A 85 34.23 12.76 5.89
N PRO A 86 35.42 12.64 6.54
CA PRO A 86 36.51 13.62 6.41
C PRO A 86 37.22 13.48 5.05
N LYS A 87 36.66 14.04 4.02
CA LYS A 87 37.06 13.95 2.60
C LYS A 87 38.55 14.29 2.34
N LYS A 88 39.18 15.08 3.19
CA LYS A 88 40.61 15.42 3.05
C LYS A 88 41.56 14.24 3.38
N ARG A 89 41.03 13.18 4.02
CA ARG A 89 41.83 12.02 4.45
C ARG A 89 41.63 10.81 3.57
N TYR A 90 40.64 10.80 2.70
CA TYR A 90 40.22 9.64 1.93
C TYR A 90 40.13 9.98 0.44
N VAL A 91 40.38 9.01 -0.40
CA VAL A 91 40.07 9.06 -1.84
C VAL A 91 38.61 8.61 -2.01
N ILE A 92 37.86 9.32 -2.83
CA ILE A 92 36.48 8.97 -3.15
C ILE A 92 36.39 8.61 -4.62
N GLU A 93 35.96 7.40 -4.90
CA GLU A 93 35.73 6.88 -6.25
C GLU A 93 34.22 6.59 -6.42
N SER A 94 33.67 6.89 -7.57
CA SER A 94 32.27 6.61 -7.89
C SER A 94 32.20 5.66 -9.09
N PRO A 95 32.14 4.35 -8.85
CA PRO A 95 32.13 3.34 -9.92
C PRO A 95 30.83 3.39 -10.75
N ASN A 96 29.76 3.90 -10.17
CA ASN A 96 28.45 4.10 -10.83
C ASN A 96 27.69 5.27 -10.18
N PRO A 97 26.56 5.73 -10.77
CA PRO A 97 25.78 6.85 -10.23
C PRO A 97 25.18 6.60 -8.84
N ASP A 98 24.99 5.35 -8.45
CA ASP A 98 24.25 4.97 -7.24
C ASP A 98 25.17 4.64 -6.07
N GLN A 99 26.50 4.58 -6.30
CA GLN A 99 27.46 4.21 -5.27
C GLN A 99 28.76 5.01 -5.35
N SER A 100 29.30 5.37 -4.19
CA SER A 100 30.67 5.89 -4.03
C SER A 100 31.45 5.05 -3.04
N LEU A 101 32.72 4.78 -3.36
CA LEU A 101 33.67 4.07 -2.50
C LEU A 101 34.57 5.09 -1.80
N ILE A 102 34.82 4.86 -0.52
CA ILE A 102 35.75 5.65 0.28
C ILE A 102 36.97 4.79 0.55
N LEU A 103 38.12 5.24 0.04
CA LEU A 103 39.37 4.49 0.11
C LEU A 103 40.35 5.16 1.06
N ASN A 104 41.01 4.34 1.86
CA ASN A 104 42.19 4.71 2.65
C ASN A 104 43.37 3.87 2.18
N GLU A 105 44.42 4.52 1.65
CA GLU A 105 45.60 3.86 1.13
C GLU A 105 45.31 2.74 0.10
N GLY A 106 44.35 3.02 -0.81
CA GLY A 106 43.91 2.10 -1.85
C GLY A 106 42.92 1.01 -1.41
N ARG A 107 42.57 0.95 -0.12
CA ARG A 107 41.62 -0.01 0.42
C ARG A 107 40.26 0.65 0.66
N THR A 108 39.19 -0.01 0.27
CA THR A 108 37.82 0.45 0.55
C THR A 108 37.52 0.31 2.05
N VAL A 109 37.24 1.42 2.73
CA VAL A 109 36.86 1.46 4.15
C VAL A 109 35.39 1.75 4.37
N ALA A 110 34.72 2.33 3.36
CA ALA A 110 33.26 2.49 3.39
C ALA A 110 32.68 2.54 1.96
N LYS A 111 31.40 2.20 1.87
CA LYS A 111 30.56 2.35 0.67
C LYS A 111 29.41 3.28 0.98
N VAL A 112 29.21 4.31 0.17
CA VAL A 112 28.08 5.23 0.27
C VAL A 112 27.10 4.90 -0.84
N ASN A 113 25.92 4.46 -0.48
CA ASN A 113 24.86 4.14 -1.43
C ASN A 113 23.86 5.30 -1.52
N VAL A 114 23.46 5.63 -2.73
CA VAL A 114 22.44 6.64 -3.00
C VAL A 114 21.06 6.09 -2.60
N MET A 115 20.25 6.95 -2.00
CA MET A 115 18.89 6.60 -1.64
C MET A 115 18.06 6.24 -2.90
N PRO A 116 17.39 5.08 -2.94
CA PRO A 116 16.63 4.65 -4.10
C PRO A 116 15.66 5.70 -4.62
N ALA A 117 15.52 5.79 -5.94
CA ALA A 117 14.68 6.75 -6.65
C ALA A 117 14.94 8.24 -6.27
N THR A 118 16.19 8.56 -5.94
CA THR A 118 16.68 9.93 -5.74
C THR A 118 17.95 10.18 -6.55
N VAL A 119 18.34 11.45 -6.68
CA VAL A 119 19.60 11.82 -7.31
C VAL A 119 20.57 12.26 -6.23
N ALA A 120 21.65 11.49 -6.05
CA ALA A 120 22.79 11.76 -5.18
C ALA A 120 22.47 11.97 -3.68
N LEU A 121 21.26 11.69 -3.19
CA LEU A 121 20.98 11.71 -1.76
C LEU A 121 21.63 10.49 -1.09
N MET A 122 22.26 10.70 0.06
CA MET A 122 22.79 9.59 0.88
C MET A 122 21.64 8.74 1.38
N GLY A 123 21.66 7.46 1.03
CA GLY A 123 20.74 6.44 1.54
C GLY A 123 21.32 5.74 2.75
N ASN A 124 22.50 5.12 2.56
CA ASN A 124 23.23 4.50 3.66
C ASN A 124 24.75 4.56 3.44
N VAL A 125 25.48 4.36 4.53
CA VAL A 125 26.95 4.24 4.54
C VAL A 125 27.30 2.92 5.21
N GLU A 126 27.89 2.01 4.46
CA GLU A 126 28.41 0.73 4.95
C GLU A 126 29.88 0.86 5.28
N TYR A 127 30.26 0.56 6.51
CA TYR A 127 31.65 0.59 6.99
C TYR A 127 32.24 -0.83 6.96
N LEU A 128 33.42 -0.97 6.39
CA LEU A 128 34.10 -2.26 6.25
C LEU A 128 35.28 -2.39 7.23
N ASP A 129 35.47 -3.61 7.77
CA ASP A 129 36.64 -3.96 8.56
C ASP A 129 37.84 -4.33 7.63
N ARG A 130 38.94 -4.75 8.23
CA ARG A 130 40.18 -5.14 7.48
C ARG A 130 40.00 -6.43 6.66
N PHE A 131 38.93 -7.16 6.79
CA PHE A 131 38.60 -8.39 6.08
C PHE A 131 37.47 -8.21 5.08
N ASP A 132 37.07 -6.96 4.82
CA ASP A 132 36.01 -6.56 3.91
C ASP A 132 34.59 -6.97 4.35
N HIS A 133 34.41 -7.31 5.64
CA HIS A 133 33.09 -7.50 6.21
C HIS A 133 32.44 -6.15 6.50
N ILE A 134 31.15 -6.03 6.23
CA ILE A 134 30.35 -4.87 6.69
C ILE A 134 30.16 -5.02 8.20
N VAL A 135 30.74 -4.12 8.98
CA VAL A 135 30.66 -4.13 10.47
C VAL A 135 29.61 -3.19 11.01
N ALA A 136 29.28 -2.13 10.25
CA ALA A 136 28.23 -1.19 10.60
C ALA A 136 27.63 -0.57 9.34
N ARG A 137 26.35 -0.20 9.41
CA ARG A 137 25.66 0.55 8.36
C ARG A 137 24.84 1.68 9.00
N ASP A 138 25.15 2.91 8.61
CA ASP A 138 24.36 4.10 8.93
C ASP A 138 23.25 4.24 7.88
N GLU A 139 22.01 4.38 8.33
CA GLU A 139 20.86 4.68 7.47
C GLU A 139 20.49 6.16 7.61
N TRP A 140 20.23 6.81 6.48
CA TRP A 140 19.85 8.21 6.42
C TRP A 140 18.38 8.35 6.08
N ASP A 141 17.70 9.21 6.83
CA ASP A 141 16.32 9.57 6.54
C ASP A 141 16.26 10.48 5.29
N TYR A 142 15.18 10.35 4.52
CA TYR A 142 14.93 11.19 3.34
C TYR A 142 14.99 12.71 3.65
N ARG A 143 14.75 13.10 4.89
CA ARG A 143 14.83 14.50 5.35
C ARG A 143 16.24 14.96 5.65
N GLY A 144 17.26 14.08 5.58
CA GLY A 144 18.67 14.44 5.57
C GLY A 144 19.38 14.33 6.91
N PHE A 145 18.92 13.52 7.84
CA PHE A 145 19.64 13.20 9.09
C PHE A 145 19.97 11.71 9.19
N LYS A 146 20.98 11.36 9.94
CA LYS A 146 21.29 9.98 10.25
C LYS A 146 20.23 9.43 11.20
N SER A 147 19.44 8.49 10.72
CA SER A 147 18.28 7.96 11.43
C SER A 147 18.62 6.73 12.26
N SER A 148 19.43 5.80 11.74
CA SER A 148 19.84 4.61 12.50
C SER A 148 21.25 4.15 12.15
N THR A 149 21.82 3.29 13.01
CA THR A 149 23.02 2.51 12.75
C THR A 149 22.76 1.05 13.09
N ALA A 150 22.93 0.15 12.12
CA ALA A 150 22.96 -1.28 12.34
C ALA A 150 24.40 -1.78 12.47
N TYR A 151 24.64 -2.66 13.46
CA TYR A 151 25.92 -3.34 13.67
C TYR A 151 25.76 -4.81 13.30
N PHE A 152 26.79 -5.37 12.64
CA PHE A 152 26.72 -6.69 12.07
C PHE A 152 27.73 -7.66 12.71
N HIS A 153 27.38 -8.92 12.76
CA HIS A 153 28.31 -10.02 12.98
C HIS A 153 29.07 -10.35 11.67
N PRO A 154 30.23 -11.03 11.76
CA PRO A 154 31.01 -11.41 10.57
C PRO A 154 30.24 -12.23 9.53
N ASN A 155 29.18 -12.93 9.95
CA ASN A 155 28.29 -13.68 9.04
C ASN A 155 27.25 -12.79 8.32
N GLY A 156 27.28 -11.47 8.54
CA GLY A 156 26.34 -10.50 7.96
C GLY A 156 25.01 -10.34 8.67
N GLU A 157 24.80 -11.05 9.78
CA GLU A 157 23.58 -10.90 10.60
C GLU A 157 23.65 -9.64 11.46
N VAL A 158 22.54 -8.91 11.55
CA VAL A 158 22.42 -7.74 12.44
C VAL A 158 22.46 -8.19 13.90
N SER A 159 23.30 -7.56 14.71
CA SER A 159 23.38 -7.80 16.15
C SER A 159 22.64 -6.75 16.98
N LEU A 160 22.82 -5.48 16.61
CA LEU A 160 22.26 -4.33 17.32
C LEU A 160 21.89 -3.25 16.31
N GLN A 161 20.76 -2.60 16.53
CA GLN A 161 20.38 -1.40 15.78
C GLN A 161 20.11 -0.26 16.76
N LYS A 162 20.65 0.93 16.48
CA LYS A 162 20.45 2.15 17.25
C LYS A 162 19.73 3.19 16.42
N PHE A 163 18.79 3.88 17.02
CA PHE A 163 18.01 4.94 16.38
C PHE A 163 18.31 6.27 17.08
N TYR A 164 18.39 7.33 16.28
CA TYR A 164 18.84 8.65 16.72
C TYR A 164 17.78 9.71 16.52
N THR A 165 17.79 10.73 17.38
CA THR A 165 17.13 12.00 17.05
C THR A 165 17.86 12.68 15.89
N PRO A 166 17.27 13.68 15.21
CA PRO A 166 17.97 14.52 14.23
C PRO A 166 19.24 15.17 14.77
N ALA A 167 19.32 15.39 16.09
CA ALA A 167 20.51 15.92 16.78
C ALA A 167 21.57 14.84 17.09
N GLY A 168 21.34 13.57 16.75
CA GLY A 168 22.28 12.47 16.95
C GLY A 168 22.25 11.80 18.32
N LYS A 169 21.25 12.08 19.17
CA LYS A 169 21.07 11.40 20.46
C LYS A 169 20.41 10.04 20.25
N VAL A 170 20.95 8.97 20.86
CA VAL A 170 20.34 7.62 20.82
C VAL A 170 19.07 7.62 21.67
N VAL A 171 17.96 7.13 21.10
CA VAL A 171 16.64 7.05 21.76
C VAL A 171 16.05 5.65 21.78
N LEU A 172 16.43 4.78 20.84
CA LEU A 172 15.96 3.40 20.78
C LEU A 172 17.10 2.47 20.38
N GLU A 173 17.19 1.33 21.04
CA GLU A 173 18.07 0.21 20.69
C GLU A 173 17.24 -1.05 20.44
N ILE A 174 17.56 -1.79 19.37
CA ILE A 174 16.94 -3.07 19.05
C ILE A 174 18.04 -4.13 19.02
N THR A 175 17.95 -5.12 19.90
CA THR A 175 18.87 -6.25 19.94
C THR A 175 18.32 -7.39 19.10
N HIS A 176 19.15 -7.95 18.24
CA HIS A 176 18.82 -9.11 17.40
C HIS A 176 19.60 -10.32 17.88
N MET A 177 18.97 -11.48 17.88
CA MET A 177 19.58 -12.75 18.24
C MET A 177 19.12 -13.86 17.31
N ASN A 178 20.00 -14.81 17.07
CA ASN A 178 19.62 -16.04 16.40
C ASN A 178 18.89 -16.97 17.37
N VAL A 179 17.59 -17.12 17.20
CA VAL A 179 16.74 -17.98 18.02
C VAL A 179 16.31 -19.18 17.17
N LYS A 180 16.82 -20.37 17.50
CA LYS A 180 16.51 -21.63 16.79
C LYS A 180 16.77 -21.55 15.28
N GLY A 181 17.85 -20.90 14.87
CA GLY A 181 18.23 -20.77 13.46
C GLY A 181 17.59 -19.58 12.71
N HIS A 182 16.77 -18.77 13.38
CA HIS A 182 16.14 -17.59 12.80
C HIS A 182 16.63 -16.31 13.49
N LEU A 183 17.24 -15.41 12.71
CA LEU A 183 17.58 -14.07 13.20
C LEU A 183 16.30 -13.27 13.42
N MET A 184 16.12 -12.76 14.63
CA MET A 184 14.94 -11.96 14.96
C MET A 184 15.28 -10.90 16.02
N PRO A 185 14.57 -9.76 16.03
CA PRO A 185 14.65 -8.81 17.13
C PRO A 185 14.07 -9.44 18.40
N THR A 186 14.81 -9.36 19.50
CA THR A 186 14.45 -9.97 20.79
C THR A 186 14.24 -8.97 21.91
N MET A 187 14.67 -7.72 21.71
CA MET A 187 14.47 -6.64 22.70
C MET A 187 14.45 -5.29 22.00
N TYR A 188 13.47 -4.47 22.36
CA TYR A 188 13.35 -3.05 22.02
C TYR A 188 13.52 -2.23 23.29
N LYS A 189 14.52 -1.35 23.35
CA LYS A 189 14.83 -0.55 24.53
C LYS A 189 14.74 0.93 24.20
N LEU A 190 13.73 1.61 24.74
CA LEU A 190 13.68 3.07 24.74
C LEU A 190 14.64 3.62 25.81
N ILE A 191 15.41 4.63 25.43
CA ILE A 191 16.45 5.24 26.27
C ILE A 191 16.02 6.63 26.68
N ASN A 192 15.93 6.84 27.99
CA ASN A 192 15.62 8.14 28.60
C ASN A 192 14.35 8.81 28.04
N TYR A 193 13.33 8.00 27.73
CA TYR A 193 12.02 8.51 27.33
C TYR A 193 11.29 9.06 28.57
N CYS A 194 11.00 10.36 28.59
CA CYS A 194 10.43 11.05 29.77
C CYS A 194 11.19 10.75 31.09
N GLY A 195 12.53 10.65 31.04
CA GLY A 195 13.38 10.41 32.18
C GLY A 195 13.53 8.94 32.62
N ALA A 196 12.95 7.99 31.89
CA ALA A 196 13.00 6.55 32.20
C ALA A 196 13.42 5.71 31.00
N ASN A 197 13.92 4.49 31.28
CA ASN A 197 14.18 3.48 30.24
C ASN A 197 13.07 2.43 30.25
N TYR A 198 12.55 2.11 29.05
CA TYR A 198 11.54 1.09 28.88
C TYR A 198 12.08 -0.05 28.02
N ARG A 199 11.56 -1.27 28.23
CA ARG A 199 11.93 -2.46 27.46
C ARG A 199 10.67 -3.18 27.00
N PHE A 200 10.70 -3.64 25.73
CA PHE A 200 9.63 -4.39 25.10
C PHE A 200 10.23 -5.61 24.40
N ASN A 201 9.48 -6.71 24.38
CA ASN A 201 9.93 -7.95 23.74
C ASN A 201 9.64 -7.95 22.21
N THR A 202 8.63 -7.20 21.80
CA THR A 202 8.19 -7.15 20.41
C THR A 202 7.94 -5.71 19.95
N GLU A 203 7.99 -5.51 18.63
CA GLU A 203 7.62 -4.22 18.00
C GLU A 203 6.15 -3.87 18.25
N ASN A 204 5.27 -4.87 18.36
CA ASN A 204 3.86 -4.66 18.69
C ASN A 204 3.66 -4.12 20.11
N GLU A 205 4.45 -4.57 21.10
CA GLU A 205 4.43 -4.00 22.44
C GLU A 205 4.90 -2.54 22.45
N LEU A 206 5.97 -2.25 21.72
CA LEU A 206 6.46 -0.87 21.53
C LEU A 206 5.41 0.01 20.85
N PHE A 207 4.73 -0.51 19.80
CA PHE A 207 3.65 0.19 19.11
C PHE A 207 2.45 0.44 20.02
N THR A 208 2.08 -0.53 20.83
CA THR A 208 1.02 -0.38 21.84
C THR A 208 1.34 0.74 22.84
N PHE A 209 2.59 0.79 23.30
CA PHE A 209 3.07 1.86 24.17
C PHE A 209 3.01 3.23 23.47
N PHE A 210 3.53 3.31 22.25
CA PHE A 210 3.48 4.52 21.41
C PHE A 210 2.04 5.05 21.25
N MET A 211 1.10 4.18 20.88
CA MET A 211 -0.29 4.58 20.71
C MET A 211 -0.91 5.07 22.03
N ASN A 212 -0.60 4.43 23.15
CA ASN A 212 -1.08 4.89 24.46
C ASN A 212 -0.50 6.26 24.84
N GLU A 213 0.77 6.54 24.54
CA GLU A 213 1.36 7.87 24.77
C GLU A 213 0.68 8.93 23.87
N GLN A 214 0.44 8.61 22.60
CA GLN A 214 -0.27 9.50 21.68
C GLN A 214 -1.71 9.78 22.13
N LEU A 215 -2.43 8.76 22.56
CA LEU A 215 -3.83 8.86 22.99
C LEU A 215 -4.01 9.61 24.33
N LYS A 216 -3.01 9.63 25.21
CA LYS A 216 -3.03 10.47 26.41
C LYS A 216 -3.09 11.96 26.07
N GLN A 217 -2.38 12.37 25.02
CA GLN A 217 -2.34 13.76 24.58
C GLN A 217 -3.52 14.10 23.67
N ASN A 218 -3.86 13.20 22.78
CA ASN A 218 -4.87 13.39 21.73
C ASN A 218 -5.83 12.19 21.68
N PRO A 219 -6.86 12.17 22.57
CA PRO A 219 -7.85 11.10 22.56
C PRO A 219 -8.58 11.00 21.21
N GLY A 220 -8.83 9.77 20.74
CA GLY A 220 -9.45 9.61 19.42
C GLY A 220 -9.95 8.20 19.11
N THR A 221 -10.59 8.08 17.96
CA THR A 221 -11.07 6.83 17.38
C THR A 221 -9.94 6.15 16.61
N ILE A 222 -9.80 4.85 16.76
CA ILE A 222 -8.82 4.03 16.08
C ILE A 222 -9.51 3.21 15.01
N ILE A 223 -8.96 3.24 13.79
CA ILE A 223 -9.37 2.39 12.68
C ILE A 223 -8.12 1.63 12.21
N LEU A 224 -8.06 0.35 12.59
CA LEU A 224 -6.99 -0.57 12.17
C LEU A 224 -7.39 -1.26 10.87
N GLU A 225 -6.46 -1.38 9.92
CA GLU A 225 -6.77 -1.91 8.58
C GLU A 225 -5.84 -3.05 8.13
N ARG A 226 -4.93 -3.47 9.00
CA ARG A 226 -4.02 -4.59 8.74
C ARG A 226 -4.22 -5.70 9.76
N ALA A 227 -4.63 -6.89 9.28
CA ALA A 227 -4.86 -8.07 10.12
C ALA A 227 -3.61 -8.52 10.89
N SER A 228 -2.41 -8.30 10.33
CA SER A 228 -1.12 -8.56 11.00
C SER A 228 -0.89 -7.76 12.29
N MET A 229 -1.64 -6.67 12.49
CA MET A 229 -1.56 -5.83 13.68
C MET A 229 -2.71 -6.02 14.68
N LEU A 230 -3.62 -6.96 14.46
CA LEU A 230 -4.78 -7.21 15.34
C LEU A 230 -4.36 -7.38 16.82
N ASN A 231 -3.27 -8.10 17.07
CA ASN A 231 -2.75 -8.38 18.41
C ASN A 231 -2.17 -7.16 19.14
N THR A 232 -2.10 -5.99 18.50
CA THR A 232 -1.73 -4.75 19.19
C THR A 232 -2.90 -4.11 19.94
N MET A 233 -4.13 -4.40 19.53
CA MET A 233 -5.33 -3.69 19.98
C MET A 233 -5.75 -3.96 21.42
N PRO A 234 -5.59 -5.17 22.00
CA PRO A 234 -5.97 -5.42 23.40
C PRO A 234 -5.26 -4.49 24.39
N GLY A 235 -4.00 -4.14 24.12
CA GLY A 235 -3.20 -3.27 24.99
C GLY A 235 -3.41 -1.77 24.78
N ILE A 236 -4.11 -1.34 23.75
CA ILE A 236 -4.35 0.08 23.47
C ILE A 236 -5.59 0.55 24.22
N LYS A 237 -5.39 1.58 25.07
CA LYS A 237 -6.42 2.18 25.91
C LYS A 237 -7.02 3.41 25.22
N SER A 238 -7.85 3.19 24.21
CA SER A 238 -8.58 4.30 23.58
C SER A 238 -9.71 4.77 24.48
N THR A 239 -9.94 6.07 24.52
CA THR A 239 -11.10 6.68 25.18
C THR A 239 -12.31 6.75 24.26
N LYS A 240 -12.11 6.50 22.96
CA LYS A 240 -13.12 6.36 21.90
C LYS A 240 -13.03 4.97 21.30
N GLY A 241 -13.90 4.66 20.36
CA GLY A 241 -13.97 3.33 19.76
C GLY A 241 -12.71 2.86 19.05
N LYS A 242 -12.55 1.55 18.97
CA LYS A 242 -11.54 0.83 18.18
C LYS A 242 -12.25 0.00 17.13
N TYR A 243 -11.99 0.24 15.88
CA TYR A 243 -12.65 -0.42 14.76
C TYR A 243 -11.61 -1.13 13.87
N PHE A 244 -12.01 -2.28 13.33
CA PHE A 244 -11.25 -2.96 12.29
C PHE A 244 -11.94 -2.73 10.95
N TYR A 245 -11.23 -2.17 9.97
CA TYR A 245 -11.73 -2.06 8.60
C TYR A 245 -11.28 -3.25 7.76
N LEU A 246 -12.23 -4.02 7.24
CA LEU A 246 -11.97 -5.18 6.41
C LEU A 246 -12.10 -4.82 4.91
N HIS A 247 -10.97 -4.79 4.21
CA HIS A 247 -10.89 -4.45 2.78
C HIS A 247 -11.26 -5.58 1.81
N SER A 248 -11.29 -6.82 2.29
CA SER A 248 -11.54 -8.01 1.48
C SER A 248 -12.82 -8.73 1.90
N SER A 249 -13.19 -9.77 1.18
CA SER A 249 -14.18 -10.71 1.67
C SER A 249 -13.75 -11.30 3.02
N HIS A 250 -14.71 -11.54 3.92
CA HIS A 250 -14.47 -12.23 5.18
C HIS A 250 -14.36 -13.75 5.02
N THR A 251 -14.70 -14.25 3.83
CA THR A 251 -14.64 -15.68 3.48
C THR A 251 -13.69 -15.94 2.32
N ASN A 252 -13.17 -17.18 2.27
CA ASN A 252 -12.46 -17.69 1.10
C ASN A 252 -13.44 -18.12 -0.02
N LEU A 253 -12.92 -18.56 -1.18
CA LEU A 253 -13.72 -19.02 -2.32
C LEU A 253 -14.66 -20.20 -2.01
N LYS A 254 -14.43 -20.92 -0.90
CA LYS A 254 -15.30 -22.02 -0.43
C LYS A 254 -16.37 -21.56 0.57
N GLY A 255 -16.50 -20.24 0.79
CA GLY A 255 -17.42 -19.68 1.75
C GLY A 255 -17.02 -19.84 3.23
N GLN A 256 -15.78 -20.29 3.52
CA GLN A 256 -15.30 -20.48 4.89
C GLN A 256 -14.70 -19.16 5.42
N LEU A 257 -14.99 -18.85 6.68
CA LEU A 257 -14.40 -17.68 7.36
C LEU A 257 -12.87 -17.75 7.34
N LEU A 258 -12.23 -16.63 7.04
CA LEU A 258 -10.78 -16.50 7.06
C LEU A 258 -10.25 -16.72 8.48
N THR A 259 -9.26 -17.61 8.65
CA THR A 259 -8.70 -17.97 9.97
C THR A 259 -8.11 -16.77 10.71
N THR A 260 -7.58 -15.78 9.98
CA THR A 260 -7.05 -14.53 10.54
C THR A 260 -8.10 -13.63 11.19
N LEU A 261 -9.38 -13.87 10.93
CA LEU A 261 -10.49 -13.07 11.48
C LEU A 261 -11.19 -13.74 12.66
N VAL A 262 -10.84 -14.99 13.00
CA VAL A 262 -11.57 -15.78 14.01
C VAL A 262 -11.56 -15.09 15.39
N GLU A 263 -10.41 -14.65 15.87
CA GLU A 263 -10.28 -13.97 17.17
C GLU A 263 -11.02 -12.62 17.18
N LEU A 264 -10.95 -11.88 16.05
CA LEU A 264 -11.70 -10.64 15.87
C LEU A 264 -13.21 -10.89 15.95
N MET A 265 -13.70 -11.90 15.22
CA MET A 265 -15.13 -12.23 15.16
C MET A 265 -15.69 -12.71 16.51
N ARG A 266 -14.85 -13.28 17.38
CA ARG A 266 -15.21 -13.66 18.76
C ARG A 266 -15.22 -12.47 19.71
N GLY A 267 -14.74 -11.29 19.31
CA GLY A 267 -14.66 -10.12 20.17
C GLY A 267 -13.52 -10.14 21.19
N GLU A 268 -12.56 -11.08 21.06
CA GLU A 268 -11.47 -11.30 22.03
C GLU A 268 -10.40 -10.20 21.99
N LEU A 269 -10.35 -9.38 20.93
CA LEU A 269 -9.33 -8.37 20.68
C LEU A 269 -9.71 -6.96 21.13
N GLY A 270 -10.86 -6.80 21.81
CA GLY A 270 -11.29 -5.52 22.38
C GLY A 270 -11.65 -4.44 21.36
N PHE A 271 -12.09 -4.83 20.17
CA PHE A 271 -12.68 -3.91 19.19
C PHE A 271 -14.11 -3.51 19.59
N THR A 272 -14.49 -2.29 19.24
CA THR A 272 -15.84 -1.77 19.38
C THR A 272 -16.75 -2.23 18.24
N GLY A 273 -16.17 -2.45 17.05
CA GLY A 273 -16.92 -2.90 15.87
C GLY A 273 -16.00 -3.20 14.68
N ILE A 274 -16.63 -3.68 13.62
CA ILE A 274 -15.98 -4.00 12.35
C ILE A 274 -16.61 -3.11 11.28
N ILE A 275 -15.81 -2.54 10.38
CA ILE A 275 -16.29 -1.73 9.26
C ILE A 275 -15.98 -2.51 7.97
N VAL A 276 -16.93 -2.56 7.06
CA VAL A 276 -16.81 -3.19 5.74
C VAL A 276 -17.23 -2.23 4.63
N ALA A 277 -16.83 -2.52 3.38
CA ALA A 277 -17.08 -1.59 2.28
C ALA A 277 -18.56 -1.49 1.86
N THR A 278 -19.35 -2.56 2.02
CA THR A 278 -20.69 -2.64 1.46
C THR A 278 -21.74 -3.09 2.49
N LYS A 279 -23.00 -2.64 2.29
CA LYS A 279 -24.14 -3.06 3.11
C LYS A 279 -24.40 -4.57 2.98
N GLN A 280 -24.15 -5.17 1.83
CA GLN A 280 -24.33 -6.61 1.65
C GLN A 280 -23.33 -7.39 2.54
N GLN A 281 -22.06 -6.99 2.55
CA GLN A 281 -21.06 -7.63 3.42
C GLN A 281 -21.41 -7.43 4.91
N GLN A 282 -21.93 -6.27 5.29
CA GLN A 282 -22.44 -6.00 6.63
C GLN A 282 -23.52 -7.00 7.02
N GLN A 283 -24.53 -7.21 6.16
CA GLN A 283 -25.65 -8.11 6.39
C GLN A 283 -25.18 -9.58 6.52
N ASP A 284 -24.27 -10.01 5.66
CA ASP A 284 -23.75 -11.37 5.65
C ASP A 284 -22.85 -11.65 6.86
N MET A 285 -22.15 -10.63 7.34
CA MET A 285 -21.15 -10.73 8.41
C MET A 285 -21.78 -10.59 9.82
N GLN A 286 -22.82 -9.76 9.95
CA GLN A 286 -23.42 -9.48 11.26
C GLN A 286 -23.89 -10.74 12.03
N PRO A 287 -24.47 -11.77 11.40
CA PRO A 287 -24.84 -13.01 12.11
C PRO A 287 -23.66 -13.83 12.63
N LEU A 288 -22.43 -13.56 12.16
CA LEU A 288 -21.22 -14.34 12.49
C LEU A 288 -20.46 -13.75 13.68
N THR A 289 -20.87 -12.60 14.22
CA THR A 289 -20.15 -11.91 15.31
C THR A 289 -21.10 -11.14 16.23
N MET A 290 -20.68 -11.00 17.50
CA MET A 290 -21.37 -10.13 18.45
C MET A 290 -20.97 -8.65 18.33
N LEU A 291 -19.88 -8.37 17.61
CA LEU A 291 -19.47 -6.99 17.36
C LEU A 291 -20.40 -6.32 16.35
N PRO A 292 -20.74 -5.04 16.53
CA PRO A 292 -21.42 -4.27 15.50
C PRO A 292 -20.63 -4.28 14.19
N VAL A 293 -21.28 -4.66 13.09
CA VAL A 293 -20.71 -4.55 11.75
C VAL A 293 -21.32 -3.33 11.07
N LEU A 294 -20.49 -2.41 10.64
CA LEU A 294 -20.87 -1.14 10.03
C LEU A 294 -20.45 -1.16 8.55
N ALA A 295 -21.11 -0.35 7.72
CA ALA A 295 -20.76 -0.28 6.30
C ALA A 295 -20.45 1.15 5.88
N ALA A 296 -19.25 1.38 5.35
CA ALA A 296 -18.84 2.62 4.70
C ALA A 296 -17.77 2.34 3.61
N PRO A 297 -17.80 3.07 2.49
CA PRO A 297 -16.83 2.87 1.41
C PRO A 297 -15.39 3.12 1.84
N ASP A 298 -14.46 2.37 1.25
CA ASP A 298 -13.02 2.58 1.40
C ASP A 298 -12.42 3.42 0.26
N THR A 299 -13.13 3.55 -0.83
CA THR A 299 -12.67 4.21 -2.05
C THR A 299 -13.23 5.63 -2.12
N ILE A 300 -12.35 6.58 -2.45
CA ILE A 300 -12.70 7.98 -2.69
C ILE A 300 -12.12 8.37 -4.04
N VAL A 301 -12.96 8.76 -4.97
CA VAL A 301 -12.54 9.27 -6.27
C VAL A 301 -12.20 10.76 -6.17
N LYS A 302 -11.10 11.17 -6.78
CA LYS A 302 -10.62 12.56 -6.77
C LYS A 302 -11.50 13.47 -7.62
N GLU A 303 -11.80 13.01 -8.82
CA GLU A 303 -12.61 13.71 -9.81
C GLU A 303 -13.48 12.68 -10.52
N ASN A 304 -14.66 13.11 -10.93
CA ASN A 304 -15.53 12.29 -11.77
C ASN A 304 -15.54 12.91 -13.18
N LYS A 305 -14.90 12.22 -14.12
CA LYS A 305 -14.72 12.68 -15.50
C LYS A 305 -15.60 11.86 -16.44
N THR A 306 -15.88 12.44 -17.58
CA THR A 306 -16.42 11.70 -18.74
C THR A 306 -15.29 11.43 -19.71
N ASN A 307 -15.13 10.21 -20.16
CA ASN A 307 -14.17 9.86 -21.19
C ASN A 307 -14.75 10.05 -22.60
N SER A 308 -13.88 10.15 -23.58
CA SER A 308 -14.25 10.23 -25.00
C SER A 308 -13.56 9.11 -25.77
N LEU A 309 -14.27 8.46 -26.67
CA LEU A 309 -13.68 7.47 -27.57
C LEU A 309 -12.48 8.00 -28.37
N ALA A 310 -12.44 9.30 -28.64
CA ALA A 310 -11.32 9.94 -29.32
C ALA A 310 -10.00 9.88 -28.51
N ASN A 311 -10.08 9.75 -27.20
CA ASN A 311 -8.92 9.65 -26.31
C ASN A 311 -8.44 8.20 -26.13
N CYS A 312 -9.32 7.22 -26.39
CA CYS A 312 -9.02 5.81 -26.23
C CYS A 312 -8.19 5.28 -27.40
N LYS A 313 -7.23 4.40 -27.11
CA LYS A 313 -6.68 3.50 -28.14
C LYS A 313 -7.75 2.50 -28.49
N SER A 314 -8.03 2.38 -29.81
CA SER A 314 -9.01 1.44 -30.32
C SER A 314 -8.73 0.01 -29.85
N HIS A 315 -9.75 -0.71 -29.43
CA HIS A 315 -9.76 -2.10 -29.01
C HIS A 315 -8.76 -2.45 -27.91
N LYS A 316 -8.45 -1.48 -27.02
CA LYS A 316 -7.55 -1.70 -25.89
C LYS A 316 -8.30 -2.11 -24.62
N ILE A 317 -7.96 -3.29 -24.10
CA ILE A 317 -8.39 -3.81 -22.80
C ILE A 317 -7.32 -3.48 -21.77
N LEU A 318 -7.73 -2.99 -20.60
CA LEU A 318 -6.85 -2.70 -19.47
C LEU A 318 -7.18 -3.62 -18.29
N VAL A 319 -6.16 -4.17 -17.64
CA VAL A 319 -6.24 -4.86 -16.33
C VAL A 319 -5.37 -4.10 -15.36
N LEU A 320 -5.96 -3.58 -14.27
CA LEU A 320 -5.28 -2.78 -13.27
C LEU A 320 -5.01 -3.54 -11.98
N GLY A 321 -3.86 -3.24 -11.37
CA GLY A 321 -3.50 -3.66 -10.03
C GLY A 321 -2.44 -4.75 -9.99
N ARG A 322 -2.18 -5.29 -8.80
CA ARG A 322 -1.14 -6.29 -8.58
C ARG A 322 -1.44 -7.56 -9.39
N ILE A 323 -0.44 -8.05 -10.12
CA ILE A 323 -0.53 -9.31 -10.88
C ILE A 323 -0.21 -10.45 -9.89
N ALA A 324 -1.24 -11.17 -9.48
CA ALA A 324 -1.17 -12.20 -8.44
C ALA A 324 -2.19 -13.32 -8.72
N LYS A 325 -1.88 -14.55 -8.26
CA LYS A 325 -2.71 -15.75 -8.54
C LYS A 325 -4.16 -15.58 -8.11
N GLU A 326 -4.40 -14.94 -6.98
CA GLU A 326 -5.74 -14.67 -6.46
C GLU A 326 -6.58 -13.71 -7.32
N LYS A 327 -5.96 -13.01 -8.27
CA LYS A 327 -6.66 -12.11 -9.22
C LYS A 327 -6.95 -12.78 -10.57
N GLN A 328 -6.57 -14.02 -10.73
CA GLN A 328 -6.79 -14.84 -11.93
C GLN A 328 -6.39 -14.13 -13.25
N PRO A 329 -5.14 -13.64 -13.39
CA PRO A 329 -4.71 -12.91 -14.58
C PRO A 329 -4.74 -13.77 -15.85
N GLN A 330 -4.65 -15.11 -15.75
CA GLN A 330 -4.79 -16.05 -16.86
C GLN A 330 -6.17 -15.97 -17.54
N ASP A 331 -7.23 -15.66 -16.80
CA ASP A 331 -8.58 -15.54 -17.35
C ASP A 331 -8.67 -14.37 -18.33
N ALA A 332 -7.97 -13.27 -18.06
CA ALA A 332 -7.91 -12.13 -18.96
C ALA A 332 -7.27 -12.49 -20.32
N LEU A 333 -6.27 -13.41 -20.32
CA LEU A 333 -5.66 -13.91 -21.56
C LEU A 333 -6.64 -14.76 -22.37
N HIS A 334 -7.40 -15.65 -21.72
CA HIS A 334 -8.44 -16.45 -22.38
C HIS A 334 -9.55 -15.56 -22.93
N ILE A 335 -9.98 -14.55 -22.18
CA ILE A 335 -10.99 -13.58 -22.63
C ILE A 335 -10.47 -12.80 -23.85
N LEU A 336 -9.21 -12.30 -23.83
CA LEU A 336 -8.62 -11.64 -24.99
C LEU A 336 -8.64 -12.55 -26.22
N LYS A 337 -8.28 -13.83 -26.04
CA LYS A 337 -8.30 -14.80 -27.15
C LYS A 337 -9.70 -14.95 -27.78
N SER A 338 -10.74 -15.01 -26.94
CA SER A 338 -12.13 -15.05 -27.39
C SER A 338 -12.54 -13.73 -28.06
N VAL A 339 -12.11 -12.57 -27.57
CA VAL A 339 -12.36 -11.25 -28.20
C VAL A 339 -11.76 -11.19 -29.60
N GLN A 340 -10.52 -11.68 -29.77
CA GLN A 340 -9.80 -11.64 -31.03
C GLN A 340 -10.44 -12.48 -32.13
N ALA A 341 -11.34 -13.40 -31.80
CA ALA A 341 -12.14 -14.11 -32.79
C ALA A 341 -13.07 -13.17 -33.61
N SER A 342 -13.48 -12.03 -33.01
CA SER A 342 -14.37 -11.04 -33.65
C SER A 342 -13.68 -9.69 -33.89
N VAL A 343 -12.64 -9.35 -33.13
CA VAL A 343 -11.86 -8.10 -33.18
C VAL A 343 -10.37 -8.46 -33.14
N ALA A 344 -9.81 -8.78 -34.30
CA ALA A 344 -8.48 -9.38 -34.42
C ALA A 344 -7.32 -8.50 -33.89
N ASP A 345 -7.50 -7.19 -33.91
CA ASP A 345 -6.52 -6.18 -33.42
C ASP A 345 -6.70 -5.81 -31.94
N ALA A 346 -7.58 -6.50 -31.20
CA ALA A 346 -7.74 -6.26 -29.77
C ALA A 346 -6.45 -6.54 -29.02
N THR A 347 -6.13 -5.64 -28.07
CA THR A 347 -4.93 -5.69 -27.24
C THR A 347 -5.26 -5.71 -25.76
N LEU A 348 -4.38 -6.29 -24.94
CA LEU A 348 -4.50 -6.34 -23.48
C LEU A 348 -3.25 -5.75 -22.83
N GLU A 349 -3.45 -4.81 -21.93
CA GLU A 349 -2.37 -4.28 -21.08
C GLU A 349 -2.63 -4.63 -19.62
N PHE A 350 -1.71 -5.37 -19.00
CA PHE A 350 -1.61 -5.48 -17.55
C PHE A 350 -0.82 -4.29 -17.02
N ARG A 351 -1.40 -3.53 -16.09
CA ARG A 351 -0.76 -2.38 -15.48
C ARG A 351 -0.67 -2.55 -13.97
N GLY A 352 0.57 -2.80 -13.48
CA GLY A 352 0.82 -3.04 -12.08
C GLY A 352 2.17 -3.69 -11.83
N TYR A 353 2.31 -4.41 -10.72
CA TYR A 353 3.54 -5.15 -10.39
C TYR A 353 3.21 -6.58 -9.96
N SER A 354 4.20 -7.46 -10.07
CA SER A 354 4.19 -8.79 -9.46
C SER A 354 5.48 -9.03 -8.69
N THR A 355 5.38 -9.73 -7.57
CA THR A 355 6.51 -10.27 -6.82
C THR A 355 6.70 -11.77 -7.07
N ASP A 356 5.77 -12.40 -7.80
CA ASP A 356 5.77 -13.83 -8.12
C ASP A 356 6.34 -14.07 -9.52
N ARG A 357 7.65 -14.36 -9.59
CA ARG A 357 8.33 -14.67 -10.86
C ARG A 357 7.82 -15.93 -11.53
N GLN A 358 7.38 -16.92 -10.72
CA GLN A 358 6.83 -18.15 -11.27
C GLN A 358 5.51 -17.87 -12.00
N LEU A 359 4.63 -17.07 -11.42
CA LEU A 359 3.40 -16.65 -12.06
C LEU A 359 3.67 -15.90 -13.37
N LEU A 360 4.64 -14.99 -13.39
CA LEU A 360 4.98 -14.27 -14.64
C LEU A 360 5.45 -15.23 -15.73
N ASN A 361 6.29 -16.23 -15.41
CA ASN A 361 6.72 -17.25 -16.36
C ASN A 361 5.54 -18.11 -16.85
N GLU A 362 4.60 -18.47 -15.96
CA GLU A 362 3.38 -19.21 -16.32
C GLU A 362 2.50 -18.41 -17.30
N LEU A 363 2.38 -17.09 -17.07
CA LEU A 363 1.63 -16.20 -17.97
C LEU A 363 2.33 -16.04 -19.33
N ASP A 364 3.65 -15.89 -19.37
CA ASP A 364 4.41 -15.82 -20.63
C ASP A 364 4.24 -17.09 -21.47
N LEU A 365 4.30 -18.26 -20.85
CA LEU A 365 4.03 -19.53 -21.53
C LEU A 365 2.60 -19.61 -22.08
N LEU A 366 1.61 -19.15 -21.30
CA LEU A 366 0.22 -19.13 -21.75
C LEU A 366 0.00 -18.14 -22.89
N ILE A 367 0.65 -16.98 -22.87
CA ILE A 367 0.64 -15.99 -23.95
C ILE A 367 1.15 -16.61 -25.26
N ASP A 368 2.27 -17.36 -25.19
CA ASP A 368 2.82 -18.05 -26.36
C ASP A 368 1.88 -19.17 -26.86
N GLN A 369 1.30 -19.97 -25.97
CA GLN A 369 0.34 -21.05 -26.31
C GLN A 369 -0.92 -20.51 -26.99
N LEU A 370 -1.42 -19.36 -26.54
CA LEU A 370 -2.62 -18.72 -27.11
C LEU A 370 -2.30 -17.88 -28.37
N GLY A 371 -1.02 -17.68 -28.70
CA GLY A 371 -0.60 -16.85 -29.85
C GLY A 371 -0.82 -15.35 -29.63
N LEU A 372 -0.67 -14.85 -28.40
CA LEU A 372 -0.99 -13.48 -27.99
C LEU A 372 0.23 -12.57 -27.84
N LYS A 373 1.42 -13.03 -28.22
CA LYS A 373 2.72 -12.36 -27.95
C LYS A 373 2.79 -10.90 -28.40
N ASN A 374 2.12 -10.55 -29.50
CA ASN A 374 2.15 -9.20 -30.05
C ASN A 374 1.00 -8.31 -29.56
N THR A 375 0.09 -8.84 -28.76
CA THR A 375 -1.14 -8.14 -28.35
C THR A 375 -1.29 -8.01 -26.84
N VAL A 376 -0.41 -8.64 -26.06
CA VAL A 376 -0.35 -8.52 -24.60
C VAL A 376 0.89 -7.72 -24.18
N THR A 377 0.72 -6.80 -23.24
CA THR A 377 1.83 -6.02 -22.67
C THR A 377 1.73 -5.97 -21.16
N PHE A 378 2.89 -5.94 -20.49
CA PHE A 378 3.02 -5.71 -19.05
C PHE A 378 3.64 -4.34 -18.82
N GLY A 379 2.85 -3.41 -18.29
CA GLY A 379 3.32 -2.08 -17.95
C GLY A 379 3.66 -1.94 -16.46
N ASN A 380 4.56 -1.01 -16.15
CA ASN A 380 5.00 -0.75 -14.79
C ASN A 380 3.87 -0.21 -13.91
N TYR A 381 4.04 -0.36 -12.59
CA TYR A 381 3.21 0.30 -11.59
C TYR A 381 3.26 1.82 -11.76
N VAL A 382 2.10 2.46 -11.79
CA VAL A 382 1.94 3.91 -11.97
C VAL A 382 0.90 4.46 -11.00
N VAL A 383 1.04 5.73 -10.63
CA VAL A 383 0.12 6.46 -9.74
C VAL A 383 -0.08 7.90 -10.24
N GLY A 384 -1.12 8.56 -9.73
CA GLY A 384 -1.43 9.94 -10.06
C GLY A 384 -1.70 10.13 -11.54
N LYS A 385 -1.21 11.23 -12.14
CA LYS A 385 -1.48 11.57 -13.54
C LYS A 385 -1.11 10.45 -14.52
N MET A 386 -0.03 9.70 -14.27
CA MET A 386 0.35 8.59 -15.15
C MET A 386 -0.68 7.45 -15.12
N LEU A 387 -1.34 7.23 -13.99
CA LEU A 387 -2.47 6.29 -13.89
C LEU A 387 -3.69 6.83 -14.64
N ASP A 388 -4.00 8.11 -14.47
CA ASP A 388 -5.09 8.78 -15.19
C ASP A 388 -4.90 8.61 -16.71
N ASP A 389 -3.71 8.91 -17.24
CA ASP A 389 -3.38 8.78 -18.67
C ASP A 389 -3.53 7.32 -19.19
N VAL A 390 -3.19 6.33 -18.35
CA VAL A 390 -3.35 4.91 -18.69
C VAL A 390 -4.83 4.51 -18.75
N ILE A 391 -5.64 4.97 -17.78
CA ILE A 391 -7.08 4.68 -17.73
C ILE A 391 -7.78 5.37 -18.91
N GLU A 392 -7.52 6.64 -19.13
CA GLU A 392 -8.13 7.42 -20.22
C GLU A 392 -7.74 6.88 -21.61
N GLY A 393 -6.56 6.27 -21.73
CA GLY A 393 -6.08 5.64 -22.96
C GLY A 393 -6.63 4.24 -23.25
N ALA A 394 -7.44 3.66 -22.37
CA ALA A 394 -8.08 2.36 -22.57
C ALA A 394 -9.53 2.50 -23.05
N GLN A 395 -10.05 1.48 -23.74
CA GLN A 395 -11.46 1.46 -24.17
C GLN A 395 -12.35 0.67 -23.21
N VAL A 396 -11.79 -0.29 -22.46
CA VAL A 396 -12.50 -1.06 -21.43
C VAL A 396 -11.53 -1.51 -20.34
N LEU A 397 -11.98 -1.50 -19.06
CA LEU A 397 -11.31 -2.21 -17.98
C LEU A 397 -11.90 -3.61 -17.87
N LEU A 398 -11.03 -4.62 -17.72
CA LEU A 398 -11.40 -5.99 -17.40
C LEU A 398 -10.93 -6.36 -16.00
N SER A 399 -11.84 -6.85 -15.16
CA SER A 399 -11.54 -7.35 -13.82
C SER A 399 -11.95 -8.81 -13.68
N THR A 400 -10.94 -9.69 -13.56
CA THR A 400 -11.11 -11.15 -13.42
C THR A 400 -10.98 -11.62 -11.98
N VAL A 401 -11.14 -10.72 -11.01
CA VAL A 401 -10.98 -11.00 -9.58
C VAL A 401 -12.16 -11.84 -9.07
N PRO A 402 -11.92 -13.05 -8.50
CA PRO A 402 -13.01 -13.96 -8.11
C PRO A 402 -13.61 -13.65 -6.73
N THR A 403 -12.97 -12.81 -5.93
CA THR A 403 -13.50 -12.26 -4.66
C THR A 403 -13.01 -10.83 -4.48
N GLU A 404 -13.88 -9.92 -4.09
CA GLU A 404 -13.51 -8.52 -3.94
C GLU A 404 -14.28 -7.87 -2.79
N GLY A 405 -13.62 -7.06 -1.97
CA GLY A 405 -14.31 -6.26 -0.95
C GLY A 405 -15.05 -5.08 -1.58
N SER A 406 -14.33 -4.16 -2.14
CA SER A 406 -14.85 -2.95 -2.76
C SER A 406 -14.57 -2.89 -4.27
N GLY A 407 -13.39 -3.32 -4.72
CA GLY A 407 -13.01 -3.21 -6.13
C GLY A 407 -12.54 -1.81 -6.51
N MET A 408 -11.64 -1.24 -5.73
CA MET A 408 -11.13 0.13 -5.91
C MET A 408 -10.70 0.43 -7.35
N GLN A 409 -10.03 -0.52 -8.03
CA GLN A 409 -9.62 -0.36 -9.43
C GLN A 409 -10.80 -0.17 -10.39
N ASN A 410 -11.93 -0.82 -10.12
CA ASN A 410 -13.14 -0.67 -10.93
C ASN A 410 -13.74 0.73 -10.73
N ILE A 411 -13.82 1.17 -9.48
CA ILE A 411 -14.36 2.49 -9.10
C ILE A 411 -13.49 3.61 -9.67
N GLU A 412 -12.17 3.46 -9.60
CA GLU A 412 -11.19 4.40 -10.19
C GLU A 412 -11.40 4.51 -11.71
N ALA A 413 -11.47 3.37 -12.42
CA ALA A 413 -11.74 3.36 -13.85
C ALA A 413 -13.10 4.00 -14.19
N MET A 414 -14.14 3.67 -13.44
CA MET A 414 -15.47 4.24 -13.60
C MET A 414 -15.50 5.75 -13.38
N SER A 415 -14.68 6.29 -12.48
CA SER A 415 -14.58 7.73 -12.22
C SER A 415 -13.98 8.51 -13.40
N HIS A 416 -13.24 7.83 -14.27
CA HIS A 416 -12.75 8.35 -15.56
C HIS A 416 -13.71 8.08 -16.71
N GLY A 417 -14.92 7.58 -16.45
CA GLY A 417 -15.87 7.20 -17.49
C GLY A 417 -15.42 6.01 -18.33
N LEU A 418 -14.49 5.18 -17.84
CA LEU A 418 -14.08 3.97 -18.52
C LEU A 418 -15.08 2.85 -18.22
N PRO A 419 -15.73 2.22 -19.25
CA PRO A 419 -16.56 1.04 -19.06
C PRO A 419 -15.77 -0.10 -18.42
N VAL A 420 -16.40 -0.81 -17.47
CA VAL A 420 -15.80 -1.93 -16.77
C VAL A 420 -16.57 -3.20 -17.05
N ILE A 421 -15.88 -4.28 -17.41
CA ILE A 421 -16.42 -5.65 -17.41
C ILE A 421 -15.76 -6.41 -16.28
N ALA A 422 -16.55 -6.95 -15.37
CA ALA A 422 -16.04 -7.62 -14.18
C ALA A 422 -16.76 -8.94 -13.90
N TYR A 423 -16.12 -9.83 -13.16
CA TYR A 423 -16.82 -10.99 -12.60
C TYR A 423 -17.91 -10.53 -11.61
N ASN A 424 -19.06 -11.20 -11.70
CA ASN A 424 -20.16 -11.02 -10.74
C ASN A 424 -19.79 -11.67 -9.40
N VAL A 425 -19.18 -10.89 -8.54
CA VAL A 425 -18.66 -11.35 -7.25
C VAL A 425 -19.13 -10.45 -6.11
N ASN A 426 -19.28 -11.05 -4.96
CA ASN A 426 -19.43 -10.32 -3.72
C ASN A 426 -18.05 -9.71 -3.34
N TYR A 427 -18.00 -8.45 -2.92
CA TYR A 427 -19.16 -7.63 -2.50
C TYR A 427 -19.31 -6.36 -3.37
N GLY A 428 -18.17 -5.71 -3.73
CA GLY A 428 -18.17 -4.43 -4.41
C GLY A 428 -18.85 -4.48 -5.79
N PRO A 429 -18.33 -5.25 -6.76
CA PRO A 429 -18.81 -5.21 -8.15
C PRO A 429 -20.32 -5.35 -8.26
N ASN A 430 -20.93 -6.34 -7.62
CA ASN A 430 -22.38 -6.57 -7.69
C ASN A 430 -23.22 -5.55 -6.89
N THR A 431 -22.61 -4.68 -6.10
CA THR A 431 -23.30 -3.65 -5.34
C THR A 431 -23.47 -2.35 -6.15
N TYR A 432 -22.52 -1.99 -7.00
CA TYR A 432 -22.52 -0.71 -7.68
C TYR A 432 -22.42 -0.80 -9.21
N MET A 433 -22.11 -1.98 -9.79
CA MET A 433 -22.04 -2.13 -11.23
C MET A 433 -23.38 -2.60 -11.83
N PRO A 434 -23.74 -2.13 -13.03
CA PRO A 434 -24.89 -2.65 -13.77
C PRO A 434 -24.72 -4.13 -14.12
N ASN A 435 -25.82 -4.90 -14.12
CA ASN A 435 -25.81 -6.33 -14.45
C ASN A 435 -25.24 -6.63 -15.84
N GLU A 436 -25.40 -5.71 -16.77
CA GLU A 436 -24.88 -5.80 -18.15
C GLU A 436 -23.35 -5.79 -18.19
N GLN A 437 -22.69 -5.33 -17.13
CA GLN A 437 -21.25 -5.26 -17.00
C GLN A 437 -20.67 -6.40 -16.16
N LEU A 438 -21.54 -7.21 -15.53
CA LEU A 438 -21.16 -8.32 -14.67
C LEU A 438 -21.30 -9.66 -15.40
N VAL A 439 -20.28 -10.52 -15.31
CA VAL A 439 -20.26 -11.85 -15.92
C VAL A 439 -19.95 -12.93 -14.88
N PRO A 440 -20.49 -14.15 -15.01
CA PRO A 440 -20.12 -15.25 -14.12
C PRO A 440 -18.61 -15.54 -14.15
N ILE A 441 -18.04 -15.95 -13.03
CA ILE A 441 -16.62 -16.34 -12.93
C ILE A 441 -16.33 -17.45 -13.97
N GLY A 442 -15.25 -17.27 -14.74
CA GLY A 442 -14.80 -18.23 -15.75
C GLY A 442 -15.64 -18.29 -17.04
N ASN A 443 -16.67 -17.43 -17.18
CA ASN A 443 -17.43 -17.35 -18.44
C ASN A 443 -16.74 -16.40 -19.41
N TYR A 444 -15.65 -16.89 -20.03
CA TYR A 444 -14.80 -16.11 -20.93
C TYR A 444 -15.57 -15.62 -22.18
N ASP A 445 -16.46 -16.44 -22.72
CA ASP A 445 -17.22 -16.08 -23.94
C ASP A 445 -18.22 -14.96 -23.66
N GLN A 446 -18.89 -14.97 -22.50
CA GLN A 446 -19.80 -13.90 -22.15
C GLN A 446 -19.04 -12.59 -21.90
N ALA A 447 -17.87 -12.64 -21.24
CA ALA A 447 -17.00 -11.48 -21.05
C ALA A 447 -16.52 -10.94 -22.41
N ALA A 448 -16.06 -11.83 -23.30
CA ALA A 448 -15.63 -11.47 -24.65
C ALA A 448 -16.74 -10.82 -25.47
N ASN A 449 -17.95 -11.41 -25.50
CA ASN A 449 -19.08 -10.85 -26.20
C ASN A 449 -19.45 -9.43 -25.75
N ARG A 450 -19.40 -9.17 -24.43
CA ARG A 450 -19.65 -7.82 -23.89
C ARG A 450 -18.56 -6.83 -24.30
N ILE A 451 -17.29 -7.24 -24.26
CA ILE A 451 -16.18 -6.41 -24.73
C ILE A 451 -16.29 -6.12 -26.22
N VAL A 452 -16.59 -7.13 -27.02
CA VAL A 452 -16.80 -6.98 -28.48
C VAL A 452 -17.92 -5.99 -28.78
N SER A 453 -19.04 -6.05 -28.05
CA SER A 453 -20.14 -5.10 -28.25
C SER A 453 -19.74 -3.66 -27.94
N LEU A 454 -18.90 -3.45 -26.92
CA LEU A 454 -18.34 -2.12 -26.61
C LEU A 454 -17.33 -1.63 -27.65
N PHE A 455 -16.64 -2.54 -28.33
CA PHE A 455 -15.67 -2.19 -29.38
C PHE A 455 -16.32 -1.86 -30.71
N GLN A 456 -17.44 -2.53 -31.04
CA GLN A 456 -18.10 -2.42 -32.32
C GLN A 456 -19.28 -1.45 -32.36
N ASP A 457 -19.78 -1.00 -31.20
CA ASP A 457 -20.92 -0.08 -31.13
C ASP A 457 -20.60 1.14 -30.21
N ASP A 458 -20.33 2.24 -30.88
CA ASP A 458 -20.05 3.54 -30.22
C ASP A 458 -21.17 4.02 -29.28
N LYS A 459 -22.43 3.68 -29.59
CA LYS A 459 -23.57 4.10 -28.74
C LYS A 459 -23.59 3.31 -27.46
N GLN A 460 -23.37 1.99 -27.52
CA GLN A 460 -23.26 1.14 -26.36
C GLN A 460 -22.09 1.55 -25.50
N TRP A 461 -20.94 1.85 -26.11
CA TRP A 461 -19.78 2.34 -25.36
C TRP A 461 -20.07 3.64 -24.61
N ARG A 462 -20.68 4.64 -25.30
CA ARG A 462 -21.01 5.94 -24.67
C ARG A 462 -22.02 5.78 -23.53
N GLU A 463 -23.00 4.90 -23.67
CA GLU A 463 -23.95 4.63 -22.60
C GLU A 463 -23.28 3.92 -21.42
N ALA A 464 -22.42 2.93 -21.65
CA ALA A 464 -21.66 2.26 -20.62
C ALA A 464 -20.69 3.24 -19.88
N SER A 465 -20.05 4.14 -20.63
CA SER A 465 -19.19 5.21 -20.07
C SER A 465 -20.00 6.18 -19.19
N ARG A 466 -21.17 6.60 -19.65
CA ARG A 466 -22.07 7.47 -18.89
C ARG A 466 -22.53 6.82 -17.59
N LEU A 467 -22.91 5.54 -17.64
CA LEU A 467 -23.31 4.77 -16.46
C LEU A 467 -22.15 4.59 -15.49
N ALA A 468 -20.95 4.31 -15.97
CA ALA A 468 -19.74 4.22 -15.17
C ALA A 468 -19.52 5.53 -14.38
N SER A 469 -19.49 6.68 -15.05
CA SER A 469 -19.35 7.98 -14.38
C SER A 469 -20.46 8.25 -13.38
N GLN A 470 -21.70 7.88 -13.68
CA GLN A 470 -22.84 8.06 -12.79
C GLN A 470 -22.71 7.22 -11.52
N GLN A 471 -22.29 5.96 -11.62
CA GLN A 471 -22.07 5.09 -10.46
C GLN A 471 -20.90 5.56 -9.61
N ALA A 472 -19.84 6.07 -10.22
CA ALA A 472 -18.67 6.60 -9.53
C ALA A 472 -19.01 7.83 -8.64
N GLN A 473 -20.13 8.53 -8.88
CA GLN A 473 -20.59 9.64 -8.03
C GLN A 473 -20.87 9.21 -6.58
N LEU A 474 -21.20 7.93 -6.36
CA LEU A 474 -21.40 7.39 -5.01
C LEU A 474 -20.12 7.44 -4.17
N PHE A 475 -18.96 7.52 -4.81
CA PHE A 475 -17.64 7.49 -4.21
C PHE A 475 -16.91 8.84 -4.22
N THR A 476 -17.63 9.93 -4.54
CA THR A 476 -17.08 11.28 -4.39
C THR A 476 -16.78 11.59 -2.93
N LYS A 477 -15.83 12.49 -2.70
CA LYS A 477 -15.37 12.85 -1.35
C LYS A 477 -16.52 13.24 -0.42
N ASP A 478 -17.45 14.07 -0.89
CA ASP A 478 -18.60 14.50 -0.08
C ASP A 478 -19.56 13.35 0.24
N SER A 479 -19.84 12.48 -0.75
CA SER A 479 -20.71 11.32 -0.58
C SER A 479 -20.11 10.32 0.43
N VAL A 480 -18.82 10.03 0.29
CA VAL A 480 -18.12 9.10 1.20
C VAL A 480 -18.00 9.69 2.60
N TYR A 481 -17.66 10.99 2.72
CA TYR A 481 -17.57 11.64 4.04
C TYR A 481 -18.89 11.56 4.80
N LYS A 482 -20.03 11.83 4.13
CA LYS A 482 -21.36 11.70 4.73
C LYS A 482 -21.62 10.27 5.22
N GLN A 483 -21.32 9.25 4.41
CA GLN A 483 -21.50 7.85 4.82
C GLN A 483 -20.62 7.48 6.03
N TRP A 484 -19.39 8.01 6.13
CA TRP A 484 -18.53 7.82 7.30
C TRP A 484 -19.04 8.57 8.53
N GLN A 485 -19.61 9.77 8.37
CA GLN A 485 -20.25 10.50 9.49
C GLN A 485 -21.45 9.74 10.03
N ASP A 486 -22.27 9.14 9.16
CA ASP A 486 -23.47 8.38 9.54
C ASP A 486 -23.14 7.13 10.40
N LEU A 487 -21.88 6.65 10.38
CA LEU A 487 -21.44 5.56 11.27
C LEU A 487 -21.45 5.96 12.75
N ASN A 488 -21.40 7.24 13.08
CA ASN A 488 -21.37 7.79 14.45
C ASN A 488 -20.32 7.08 15.33
N LEU A 489 -19.09 6.92 14.83
CA LEU A 489 -17.98 6.26 15.54
C LEU A 489 -17.70 7.02 16.85
N GLN A 490 -17.88 6.33 17.96
CA GLN A 490 -17.72 6.91 19.30
C GLN A 490 -16.26 6.87 19.73
#